data_13646528c55b415a3a98e6275be30937
#
_entry.id   13646528c55b415a3a98e6275be30937
#
_cell.length_a   1.000
_cell.length_b   1.000
_cell.length_c   1.000
_cell.angle_alpha   90.00
_cell.angle_beta   90.00
_cell.angle_gamma   90.00
#
_symmetry.space_group_name_H-M   'P 1'
#
loop_
_entity.id
_entity.type
_entity.pdbx_description
1 polymer ?
#
loop_
_entity_poly.entity_id
_entity_poly.type
_entity_poly.pdbx_seq_one_letter_code
_entity_poly.pdbx_strand_id
1 'polypeptide(L)'
;MKIIYKDGHVDECPQDQELHVIRHTAAHVMAQAIKRLYPEADFAFGPATENGFYYDVDLGDTKLTDEDLANIEKEMHKITKENLAIKPFILPRAEAVKLMEERHENYKVEHMADLADETEFSFFQQGEYVDMCI
;
A
#
# COMPACT_ATOMS: atom_id res chain seq x y z
N MET A 1 -9.27 9.12 16.71
CA MET A 1 -8.50 8.71 15.52
C MET A 1 -9.30 9.06 14.26
N LYS A 2 -8.66 9.62 13.28
CA LYS A 2 -9.32 10.00 12.02
C LYS A 2 -9.18 8.88 10.97
N ILE A 3 -10.21 8.73 10.14
CA ILE A 3 -10.22 7.84 8.98
C ILE A 3 -10.38 8.69 7.71
N ILE A 4 -9.62 8.33 6.67
CA ILE A 4 -9.72 8.94 5.35
C ILE A 4 -10.40 7.93 4.43
N TYR A 5 -11.53 8.30 3.85
CA TYR A 5 -12.27 7.45 2.93
C TYR A 5 -11.78 7.63 1.49
N LYS A 6 -12.16 6.69 0.62
CA LYS A 6 -11.70 6.68 -0.79
C LYS A 6 -12.08 7.95 -1.55
N ASP A 7 -13.18 8.61 -1.18
CA ASP A 7 -13.63 9.86 -1.80
C ASP A 7 -12.90 11.10 -1.28
N GLY A 8 -11.99 10.91 -0.32
CA GLY A 8 -11.18 11.98 0.27
C GLY A 8 -11.75 12.61 1.53
N HIS A 9 -13.01 12.30 1.91
CA HIS A 9 -13.53 12.89 3.13
C HIS A 9 -12.90 12.26 4.37
N VAL A 10 -12.77 13.06 5.42
CA VAL A 10 -12.17 12.67 6.70
C VAL A 10 -13.22 12.77 7.80
N ASP A 11 -13.28 11.75 8.63
CA ASP A 11 -14.22 11.72 9.75
C ASP A 11 -13.58 11.02 10.95
N GLU A 12 -14.28 11.01 12.09
CA GLU A 12 -13.85 10.21 13.23
C GLU A 12 -13.99 8.73 12.88
N CYS A 13 -12.96 7.95 13.20
CA CYS A 13 -12.99 6.51 12.94
C CYS A 13 -13.92 5.83 13.98
N PRO A 14 -14.90 5.04 13.53
CA PRO A 14 -15.69 4.23 14.46
C PRO A 14 -14.76 3.32 15.27
N GLN A 15 -15.04 3.20 16.57
CA GLN A 15 -14.18 2.46 17.50
C GLN A 15 -13.96 1.00 17.07
N ASP A 16 -14.98 0.37 16.51
CA ASP A 16 -14.91 -1.01 16.03
C ASP A 16 -14.08 -1.18 14.75
N GLN A 17 -13.73 -0.08 14.08
CA GLN A 17 -12.94 -0.09 12.85
C GLN A 17 -11.49 0.39 13.05
N GLU A 18 -11.16 0.95 14.21
CA GLU A 18 -9.83 1.55 14.45
C GLU A 18 -8.70 0.58 14.19
N LEU A 19 -8.82 -0.65 14.69
CA LEU A 19 -7.76 -1.64 14.53
C LEU A 19 -7.58 -2.06 13.06
N HIS A 20 -8.67 -2.18 12.32
CA HIS A 20 -8.64 -2.48 10.89
C HIS A 20 -7.92 -1.36 10.12
N VAL A 21 -8.24 -0.11 10.42
CA VAL A 21 -7.63 1.07 9.77
C VAL A 21 -6.14 1.14 10.08
N ILE A 22 -5.74 0.90 11.34
CA ILE A 22 -4.34 0.88 11.74
C ILE A 22 -3.57 -0.21 10.99
N ARG A 23 -4.14 -1.40 10.90
CA ARG A 23 -3.51 -2.53 10.19
C ARG A 23 -3.37 -2.26 8.70
N HIS A 24 -4.39 -1.67 8.09
CA HIS A 24 -4.36 -1.29 6.68
C HIS A 24 -3.26 -0.26 6.41
N THR A 25 -3.19 0.78 7.22
CA THR A 25 -2.16 1.82 7.12
C THR A 25 -0.78 1.24 7.38
N ALA A 26 -0.64 0.37 8.36
CA ALA A 26 0.64 -0.29 8.66
C ALA A 26 1.13 -1.14 7.48
N ALA A 27 0.23 -1.81 6.78
CA ALA A 27 0.58 -2.55 5.56
C ALA A 27 1.16 -1.63 4.48
N HIS A 28 0.56 -0.44 4.27
CA HIS A 28 1.09 0.56 3.34
C HIS A 28 2.45 1.10 3.78
N VAL A 29 2.62 1.39 5.06
CA VAL A 29 3.92 1.86 5.61
C VAL A 29 4.99 0.80 5.42
N MET A 30 4.67 -0.46 5.68
CA MET A 30 5.60 -1.57 5.47
C MET A 30 5.97 -1.71 3.98
N ALA A 31 5.00 -1.64 3.09
CA ALA A 31 5.24 -1.70 1.64
C ALA A 31 6.14 -0.55 1.19
N GLN A 32 5.90 0.66 1.66
CA GLN A 32 6.73 1.82 1.37
C GLN A 32 8.17 1.63 1.86
N ALA A 33 8.34 1.13 3.08
CA ALA A 33 9.66 0.85 3.66
C ALA A 33 10.42 -0.19 2.81
N ILE A 34 9.75 -1.27 2.42
CA ILE A 34 10.34 -2.30 1.57
C ILE A 34 10.75 -1.71 0.21
N LYS A 35 9.89 -0.88 -0.38
CA LYS A 35 10.19 -0.26 -1.68
C LYS A 35 11.39 0.67 -1.62
N ARG A 36 11.56 1.40 -0.51
CA ARG A 36 12.74 2.25 -0.30
C ARG A 36 14.03 1.45 -0.21
N LEU A 37 13.98 0.31 0.48
CA LEU A 37 15.16 -0.55 0.67
C LEU A 37 15.40 -1.48 -0.52
N TYR A 38 14.36 -1.86 -1.22
CA TYR A 38 14.39 -2.77 -2.37
C TYR A 38 13.58 -2.16 -3.52
N PRO A 39 14.17 -1.20 -4.27
CA PRO A 39 13.42 -0.47 -5.31
C PRO A 39 12.81 -1.34 -6.41
N GLU A 40 13.34 -2.54 -6.62
CA GLU A 40 12.86 -3.47 -7.64
C GLU A 40 11.78 -4.43 -7.11
N ALA A 41 11.40 -4.31 -5.83
CA ALA A 41 10.35 -5.14 -5.25
C ALA A 41 9.03 -4.94 -5.99
N ASP A 42 8.33 -6.04 -6.25
CA ASP A 42 7.03 -6.03 -6.90
C ASP A 42 5.98 -6.48 -5.87
N PHE A 43 4.95 -5.66 -5.67
CA PHE A 43 3.96 -5.88 -4.63
C PHE A 43 2.66 -6.40 -5.22
N ALA A 44 2.16 -7.51 -4.67
CA ALA A 44 0.83 -7.98 -5.00
C ALA A 44 -0.21 -7.28 -4.10
N PHE A 45 -0.61 -7.90 -3.01
CA PHE A 45 -1.63 -7.34 -2.13
C PHE A 45 -1.30 -7.60 -0.67
N GLY A 46 -1.78 -6.68 0.20
CA GLY A 46 -1.57 -6.76 1.62
C GLY A 46 -2.78 -6.31 2.41
N PRO A 47 -3.80 -7.17 2.57
CA PRO A 47 -4.97 -6.80 3.34
C PRO A 47 -4.71 -6.79 4.84
N ALA A 48 -5.51 -6.00 5.56
CA ALA A 48 -5.65 -6.15 6.99
C ALA A 48 -6.43 -7.43 7.27
N THR A 49 -6.02 -8.16 8.30
CA THR A 49 -6.66 -9.41 8.71
C THR A 49 -7.21 -9.30 10.12
N GLU A 50 -7.93 -10.33 10.57
CA GLU A 50 -8.47 -10.38 11.93
C GLU A 50 -7.38 -10.27 13.00
N ASN A 51 -6.19 -10.81 12.72
CA ASN A 51 -5.09 -10.88 13.69
C ASN A 51 -3.89 -10.00 13.34
N GLY A 52 -3.95 -9.24 12.25
CA GLY A 52 -2.82 -8.43 11.82
C GLY A 52 -2.95 -7.94 10.39
N PHE A 53 -1.86 -8.01 9.66
CA PHE A 53 -1.80 -7.67 8.25
C PHE A 53 -0.62 -8.41 7.60
N TYR A 54 -0.63 -8.50 6.28
CA TYR A 54 0.49 -9.02 5.52
C TYR A 54 0.62 -8.30 4.19
N TYR A 55 1.72 -8.53 3.49
CA TYR A 55 1.89 -8.08 2.12
C TYR A 55 2.66 -9.13 1.33
N ASP A 56 2.12 -9.52 0.19
CA ASP A 56 2.80 -10.43 -0.73
C ASP A 56 3.77 -9.61 -1.60
N VAL A 57 5.04 -9.90 -1.47
CA VAL A 57 6.11 -9.13 -2.12
C VAL A 57 7.04 -10.08 -2.87
N ASP A 58 7.31 -9.75 -4.14
CA ASP A 58 8.30 -10.46 -4.93
C ASP A 58 9.63 -9.69 -4.88
N LEU A 59 10.61 -10.28 -4.25
CA LEU A 59 11.96 -9.72 -4.12
C LEU A 59 12.97 -10.41 -5.04
N GLY A 60 12.48 -11.15 -6.03
CA GLY A 60 13.32 -11.94 -6.92
C GLY A 60 14.03 -13.05 -6.13
N ASP A 61 15.35 -13.10 -6.25
CA ASP A 61 16.16 -14.11 -5.56
C ASP A 61 16.55 -13.70 -4.13
N THR A 62 16.19 -12.50 -3.71
CA THR A 62 16.53 -11.98 -2.38
C THR A 62 15.67 -12.65 -1.31
N LYS A 63 16.32 -13.19 -0.28
CA LYS A 63 15.64 -13.75 0.90
C LYS A 63 15.88 -12.85 2.10
N LEU A 64 14.80 -12.50 2.79
CA LEU A 64 14.90 -11.65 3.96
C LEU A 64 15.45 -12.42 5.15
N THR A 65 16.43 -11.82 5.81
CA THR A 65 17.01 -12.31 7.07
C THR A 65 16.40 -11.54 8.24
N ASP A 66 16.70 -11.97 9.48
CA ASP A 66 16.26 -11.23 10.66
C ASP A 66 16.82 -9.80 10.70
N GLU A 67 18.06 -9.62 10.20
CA GLU A 67 18.66 -8.30 10.07
C GLU A 67 17.89 -7.42 9.09
N ASP A 68 17.46 -7.99 7.96
CA ASP A 68 16.65 -7.28 6.96
C ASP A 68 15.32 -6.85 7.55
N LEU A 69 14.68 -7.70 8.35
CA LEU A 69 13.43 -7.35 9.04
C LEU A 69 13.63 -6.19 10.00
N ALA A 70 14.74 -6.17 10.72
CA ALA A 70 15.08 -5.06 11.62
C ALA A 70 15.27 -3.75 10.84
N ASN A 71 15.90 -3.82 9.66
CA ASN A 71 16.10 -2.65 8.80
C ASN A 71 14.78 -2.13 8.24
N ILE A 72 13.87 -3.03 7.85
CA ILE A 72 12.53 -2.66 7.40
C ILE A 72 11.76 -1.96 8.52
N GLU A 73 11.82 -2.48 9.72
CA GLU A 73 11.18 -1.86 10.88
C GLU A 73 11.72 -0.44 11.15
N LYS A 74 13.03 -0.25 11.07
CA LYS A 74 13.64 1.07 11.22
C LYS A 74 13.15 2.05 10.15
N GLU A 75 13.04 1.59 8.92
CA GLU A 75 12.53 2.43 7.82
C GLU A 75 11.05 2.77 8.03
N MET A 76 10.25 1.84 8.54
CA MET A 76 8.86 2.09 8.91
C MET A 76 8.76 3.18 9.97
N HIS A 77 9.57 3.14 11.00
CA HIS A 77 9.61 4.19 12.03
C HIS A 77 10.02 5.54 11.44
N LYS A 78 10.97 5.55 10.52
CA LYS A 78 11.39 6.77 9.83
C LYS A 78 10.24 7.37 9.02
N ILE A 79 9.49 6.54 8.29
CA ILE A 79 8.34 6.98 7.52
C ILE A 79 7.27 7.58 8.43
N THR A 80 6.97 6.94 9.56
CA THR A 80 5.97 7.48 10.49
C THR A 80 6.40 8.82 11.08
N LYS A 81 7.70 9.03 11.31
CA LYS A 81 8.23 10.31 11.80
C LYS A 81 8.18 11.42 10.76
N GLU A 82 8.20 11.08 9.47
CA GLU A 82 8.08 12.06 8.39
C GLU A 82 6.69 12.70 8.35
N ASN A 83 5.72 12.08 9.03
CA ASN A 83 4.34 12.58 9.11
C ASN A 83 3.75 12.92 7.73
N LEU A 84 3.91 12.02 6.78
CA LEU A 84 3.45 12.20 5.41
C LEU A 84 1.93 12.23 5.33
N ALA A 85 1.39 13.11 4.51
CA ALA A 85 -0.05 13.13 4.26
C ALA A 85 -0.46 11.89 3.45
N ILE A 86 -1.58 11.29 3.84
CA ILE A 86 -2.20 10.19 3.09
C ILE A 86 -3.24 10.80 2.16
N LYS A 87 -3.05 10.64 0.85
CA LYS A 87 -3.91 11.26 -0.17
C LYS A 87 -4.61 10.17 -0.99
N PRO A 88 -5.92 10.01 -0.84
CA PRO A 88 -6.68 9.09 -1.69
C PRO A 88 -6.98 9.73 -3.04
N PHE A 89 -7.00 8.93 -4.09
CA PHE A 89 -7.47 9.35 -5.40
C PHE A 89 -8.02 8.17 -6.20
N ILE A 90 -8.81 8.48 -7.22
CA ILE A 90 -9.44 7.49 -8.08
C ILE A 90 -9.05 7.81 -9.52
N LEU A 91 -8.67 6.79 -10.29
CA LEU A 91 -8.34 6.93 -11.70
C LEU A 91 -9.21 6.00 -12.55
N PRO A 92 -9.61 6.44 -13.77
CA PRO A 92 -10.19 5.55 -14.76
C PRO A 92 -9.21 4.42 -15.10
N ARG A 93 -9.73 3.28 -15.55
CA ARG A 93 -8.93 2.08 -15.85
C ARG A 93 -7.67 2.36 -16.67
N ALA A 94 -7.78 3.06 -17.79
CA ALA A 94 -6.65 3.30 -18.67
C ALA A 94 -5.51 4.06 -17.97
N GLU A 95 -5.85 5.09 -17.19
CA GLU A 95 -4.88 5.88 -16.44
C GLU A 95 -4.30 5.10 -15.25
N ALA A 96 -5.14 4.29 -14.60
CA ALA A 96 -4.72 3.45 -13.48
C ALA A 96 -3.72 2.38 -13.93
N VAL A 97 -3.99 1.71 -15.04
CA VAL A 97 -3.09 0.71 -15.62
C VAL A 97 -1.76 1.37 -15.99
N LYS A 98 -1.80 2.52 -16.65
CA LYS A 98 -0.60 3.27 -17.03
C LYS A 98 0.25 3.62 -15.82
N LEU A 99 -0.37 4.11 -14.75
CA LEU A 99 0.33 4.45 -13.51
C LEU A 99 1.06 3.24 -12.93
N MET A 100 0.39 2.10 -12.85
CA MET A 100 0.98 0.88 -12.31
C MET A 100 2.09 0.32 -13.21
N GLU A 101 1.93 0.42 -14.53
CA GLU A 101 2.98 0.03 -15.48
C GLU A 101 4.22 0.92 -15.33
N GLU A 102 4.05 2.23 -15.22
CA GLU A 102 5.16 3.18 -15.03
C GLU A 102 5.91 2.95 -13.72
N ARG A 103 5.22 2.44 -12.70
CA ARG A 103 5.81 2.11 -11.41
C ARG A 103 6.32 0.67 -11.32
N HIS A 104 6.23 -0.08 -12.41
CA HIS A 104 6.65 -1.49 -12.48
C HIS A 104 5.94 -2.39 -11.47
N GLU A 105 4.68 -2.09 -11.18
CA GLU A 105 3.84 -2.89 -10.29
C GLU A 105 3.08 -3.95 -11.10
N ASN A 106 3.83 -4.96 -11.57
CA ASN A 106 3.34 -5.94 -12.53
C ASN A 106 2.19 -6.81 -12.01
N TYR A 107 2.23 -7.19 -10.74
CA TYR A 107 1.16 -7.97 -10.12
C TYR A 107 -0.14 -7.17 -10.01
N LYS A 108 -0.03 -5.86 -9.77
CA LYS A 108 -1.21 -4.97 -9.75
C LYS A 108 -1.83 -4.88 -11.14
N VAL A 109 -1.00 -4.72 -12.18
CA VAL A 109 -1.48 -4.68 -13.58
C VAL A 109 -2.18 -5.98 -13.95
N GLU A 110 -1.60 -7.12 -13.59
CA GLU A 110 -2.19 -8.43 -13.83
C GLU A 110 -3.55 -8.58 -13.14
N HIS A 111 -3.63 -8.15 -11.89
CA HIS A 111 -4.89 -8.20 -11.14
C HIS A 111 -5.96 -7.28 -11.74
N MET A 112 -5.58 -6.12 -12.24
CA MET A 112 -6.50 -5.22 -12.93
C MET A 112 -7.14 -5.89 -14.15
N ALA A 113 -6.37 -6.70 -14.88
CA ALA A 113 -6.88 -7.46 -16.02
C ALA A 113 -7.94 -8.48 -15.59
N ASP A 114 -7.78 -9.06 -14.40
CA ASP A 114 -8.75 -10.00 -13.83
C ASP A 114 -10.05 -9.32 -13.38
N LEU A 115 -10.01 -7.99 -13.17
CA LEU A 115 -11.15 -7.18 -12.78
C LEU A 115 -11.72 -6.44 -14.01
N ALA A 116 -12.06 -7.19 -15.03
CA ALA A 116 -12.48 -6.65 -16.34
C ALA A 116 -13.69 -5.72 -16.29
N ASP A 117 -14.58 -5.91 -15.31
CA ASP A 117 -15.80 -5.11 -15.16
C ASP A 117 -15.58 -3.79 -14.40
N GLU A 118 -14.42 -3.62 -13.75
CA GLU A 118 -14.12 -2.39 -13.04
C GLU A 118 -13.69 -1.30 -13.99
N THR A 119 -14.35 -0.14 -13.91
CA THR A 119 -14.09 1.01 -14.78
C THR A 119 -13.11 2.01 -14.17
N GLU A 120 -12.93 1.95 -12.86
CA GLU A 120 -12.02 2.83 -12.11
C GLU A 120 -11.38 2.08 -10.95
N PHE A 121 -10.24 2.60 -10.48
CA PHE A 121 -9.51 2.01 -9.36
C PHE A 121 -9.12 3.08 -8.37
N SER A 122 -9.09 2.72 -7.09
CA SER A 122 -8.73 3.63 -6.01
C SER A 122 -7.30 3.39 -5.52
N PHE A 123 -6.65 4.50 -5.14
CA PHE A 123 -5.27 4.52 -4.69
C PHE A 123 -5.14 5.36 -3.43
N PHE A 124 -4.07 5.08 -2.68
CA PHE A 124 -3.58 5.99 -1.64
C PHE A 124 -2.15 6.35 -1.94
N GLN A 125 -1.82 7.64 -1.83
CA GLN A 125 -0.46 8.13 -1.94
C GLN A 125 0.05 8.57 -0.57
N GLN A 126 1.25 8.12 -0.23
CA GLN A 126 1.92 8.49 1.00
C GLN A 126 3.36 8.87 0.65
N GLY A 127 3.61 10.18 0.56
CA GLY A 127 4.88 10.68 0.04
C GLY A 127 5.11 10.21 -1.40
N GLU A 128 6.26 9.58 -1.66
CA GLU A 128 6.63 9.03 -2.97
C GLU A 128 5.94 7.72 -3.31
N TYR A 129 5.31 7.09 -2.32
CA TYR A 129 4.70 5.77 -2.50
C TYR A 129 3.22 5.86 -2.85
N VAL A 130 2.82 5.11 -3.85
CA VAL A 130 1.42 4.98 -4.29
C VAL A 130 1.03 3.52 -4.24
N ASP A 131 -0.08 3.22 -3.58
CA ASP A 131 -0.60 1.85 -3.50
C ASP A 131 -2.04 1.81 -4.02
N MET A 132 -2.32 0.79 -4.82
CA MET A 132 -3.67 0.53 -5.30
C MET A 132 -4.42 -0.28 -4.25
N CYS A 133 -5.60 0.19 -3.85
CA CYS A 133 -6.45 -0.45 -2.88
C CYS A 133 -7.71 -0.99 -3.54
N ILE A 134 -7.96 -2.25 -3.32
CA ILE A 134 -9.11 -2.93 -3.88
C ILE A 134 -10.12 -3.23 -2.79
#